data_58c8d8e7884b9890babe2f959cd12165
#
_entry.id   58c8d8e7884b9890babe2f959cd12165
#
_cell.length_a   1.000
_cell.length_b   1.000
_cell.length_c   1.000
_cell.angle_alpha   90.00
_cell.angle_beta   90.00
_cell.angle_gamma   90.00
#
_symmetry.space_group_name_H-M   'P 1'
#
loop_
_entity.id
_entity.type
_entity.pdbx_description
1 polymer ?
#
loop_
_entity_poly.entity_id
_entity_poly.type
_entity_poly.pdbx_seq_one_letter_code
_entity_poly.pdbx_strand_id
1 'polypeptide(L)'
;ANHQKEVCQSLANKIISVAEIRKDAVAFVSPNRGSFLSDGSAGSVVVFDANQITDNVISFFAPVSSSSFAVFDSTYKYMYDRFADTFRYVPMNGDIAGLCARNDINNFPWFSPAGTARGAILNAVKLAYNPSQTQRDQLYSNRVNPIIFSPGGGIILFGDKTGLGKASAFDRINVRRLFIFLENAISGAARDQMFEFNDEITRTNFVNIVEPFLRD
;
A
#
# COMPACT_ATOMS: atom_id res chain seq x y z
N ALA A 1 -4.55 2.13 25.65
CA ALA A 1 -3.64 2.25 24.49
C ALA A 1 -3.29 0.87 23.90
N ASN A 2 -2.80 -0.09 24.70
CA ASN A 2 -2.38 -1.42 24.18
C ASN A 2 -3.54 -2.22 23.55
N HIS A 3 -4.69 -2.27 24.19
CA HIS A 3 -5.85 -3.01 23.65
C HIS A 3 -6.30 -2.50 22.27
N GLN A 4 -6.31 -1.19 22.07
CA GLN A 4 -6.67 -0.60 20.76
C GLN A 4 -5.63 -0.95 19.68
N LYS A 5 -4.34 -0.98 20.03
CA LYS A 5 -3.26 -1.42 19.13
C LYS A 5 -3.46 -2.87 18.69
N GLU A 6 -3.73 -3.77 19.63
CA GLU A 6 -3.96 -5.21 19.36
C GLU A 6 -5.18 -5.44 18.47
N VAL A 7 -6.27 -4.71 18.70
CA VAL A 7 -7.48 -4.77 17.86
C VAL A 7 -7.15 -4.33 16.43
N CYS A 8 -6.43 -3.22 16.26
CA CYS A 8 -6.01 -2.75 14.94
C CYS A 8 -5.10 -3.76 14.22
N GLN A 9 -4.16 -4.39 14.94
CA GLN A 9 -3.30 -5.45 14.38
C GLN A 9 -4.10 -6.68 13.96
N SER A 10 -5.08 -7.10 14.77
CA SER A 10 -5.98 -8.21 14.42
C SER A 10 -6.80 -7.92 13.18
N LEU A 11 -7.35 -6.69 13.05
CA LEU A 11 -8.08 -6.26 11.86
C LEU A 11 -7.17 -6.21 10.63
N ALA A 12 -5.95 -5.70 10.77
CA ALA A 12 -4.96 -5.69 9.69
C ALA A 12 -4.69 -7.11 9.18
N ASN A 13 -4.46 -8.07 10.07
CA ASN A 13 -4.23 -9.46 9.72
C ASN A 13 -5.45 -10.10 9.01
N LYS A 14 -6.68 -9.77 9.42
CA LYS A 14 -7.90 -10.23 8.74
C LYS A 14 -8.03 -9.67 7.33
N ILE A 15 -7.76 -8.39 7.14
CA ILE A 15 -7.80 -7.77 5.81
C ILE A 15 -6.73 -8.38 4.90
N ILE A 16 -5.52 -8.59 5.41
CA ILE A 16 -4.43 -9.23 4.68
C ILE A 16 -4.82 -10.66 4.27
N SER A 17 -5.37 -11.45 5.18
CA SER A 17 -5.78 -12.83 4.86
C SER A 17 -6.88 -12.87 3.80
N VAL A 18 -7.81 -11.91 3.78
CA VAL A 18 -8.79 -11.78 2.70
C VAL A 18 -8.12 -11.51 1.36
N ALA A 19 -7.16 -10.59 1.32
CA ALA A 19 -6.41 -10.28 0.09
C ALA A 19 -5.61 -11.50 -0.41
N GLU A 20 -5.00 -12.28 0.50
CA GLU A 20 -4.26 -13.52 0.17
C GLU A 20 -5.15 -14.64 -0.37
N ILE A 21 -6.36 -14.78 0.16
CA ILE A 21 -7.34 -15.77 -0.32
C ILE A 21 -7.86 -15.36 -1.69
N ARG A 22 -8.21 -14.10 -1.87
CA ARG A 22 -8.76 -13.58 -3.12
C ARG A 22 -7.73 -13.52 -4.24
N LYS A 23 -6.50 -13.11 -3.94
CA LYS A 23 -5.37 -12.91 -4.88
C LYS A 23 -5.58 -11.84 -5.96
N ASP A 24 -6.72 -11.20 -5.99
CA ASP A 24 -7.11 -10.15 -6.95
C ASP A 24 -7.06 -8.73 -6.37
N ALA A 25 -6.65 -8.58 -5.12
CA ALA A 25 -6.63 -7.32 -4.41
C ALA A 25 -5.38 -7.15 -3.56
N VAL A 26 -5.06 -5.91 -3.20
CA VAL A 26 -3.98 -5.54 -2.27
C VAL A 26 -4.58 -4.82 -1.08
N ALA A 27 -4.17 -5.19 0.13
CA ALA A 27 -4.57 -4.58 1.38
C ALA A 27 -3.64 -3.40 1.72
N PHE A 28 -4.20 -2.22 1.93
CA PHE A 28 -3.46 -1.04 2.37
C PHE A 28 -3.71 -0.80 3.86
N VAL A 29 -2.66 -0.77 4.65
CA VAL A 29 -2.74 -0.70 6.12
C VAL A 29 -1.90 0.45 6.66
N SER A 30 -2.53 1.35 7.39
CA SER A 30 -1.87 2.40 8.17
C SER A 30 -1.64 1.94 9.61
N PRO A 31 -0.63 2.49 10.30
CA PRO A 31 -0.45 2.22 11.73
C PRO A 31 -1.60 2.79 12.55
N ASN A 32 -1.76 2.33 13.79
CA ASN A 32 -2.82 2.84 14.64
C ASN A 32 -2.59 4.30 15.04
N ARG A 33 -3.69 5.02 15.28
CA ARG A 33 -3.67 6.46 15.63
C ARG A 33 -2.80 6.76 16.85
N GLY A 34 -2.82 5.91 17.86
CA GLY A 34 -2.03 6.07 19.08
C GLY A 34 -0.52 5.99 18.90
N SER A 35 -0.03 5.64 17.70
CA SER A 35 1.40 5.72 17.37
C SER A 35 1.90 7.16 17.18
N PHE A 36 1.01 8.11 16.95
CA PHE A 36 1.33 9.51 16.64
C PHE A 36 0.68 10.52 17.58
N LEU A 37 -0.57 10.29 17.93
CA LEU A 37 -1.48 11.30 18.48
C LEU A 37 -1.90 10.93 19.90
N SER A 38 -2.18 11.95 20.73
CA SER A 38 -2.86 11.74 21.99
C SER A 38 -4.29 11.23 21.76
N ASP A 39 -4.76 10.37 22.66
CA ASP A 39 -6.11 9.85 22.61
C ASP A 39 -7.17 10.95 22.78
N GLY A 40 -8.21 10.88 21.99
CA GLY A 40 -9.53 11.32 22.38
C GLY A 40 -10.19 12.45 21.63
N SER A 41 -9.58 13.26 20.76
CA SER A 41 -10.33 14.29 20.05
C SER A 41 -9.93 14.43 18.56
N ALA A 42 -10.87 14.96 17.76
CA ALA A 42 -10.71 15.13 16.32
C ALA A 42 -9.50 16.02 15.92
N GLY A 43 -9.10 16.92 16.80
CA GLY A 43 -7.97 17.83 16.63
C GLY A 43 -6.70 17.43 17.39
N SER A 44 -6.48 16.14 17.64
CA SER A 44 -5.38 15.65 18.48
C SER A 44 -4.00 16.18 18.07
N VAL A 45 -3.19 16.50 19.07
CA VAL A 45 -1.83 16.98 18.88
C VAL A 45 -0.88 15.81 18.77
N VAL A 46 0.12 15.91 17.89
CA VAL A 46 1.23 14.96 17.85
C VAL A 46 2.02 15.09 19.15
N VAL A 47 2.14 14.00 19.90
CA VAL A 47 2.72 13.99 21.25
C VAL A 47 4.09 13.32 21.33
N PHE A 48 4.47 12.58 20.29
CA PHE A 48 5.73 11.85 20.26
C PHE A 48 6.75 12.58 19.36
N ASP A 49 8.03 12.43 19.69
CA ASP A 49 9.09 12.85 18.80
C ASP A 49 9.24 11.91 17.60
N ALA A 50 10.03 12.31 16.60
CA ALA A 50 10.18 11.56 15.36
C ALA A 50 10.79 10.15 15.55
N ASN A 51 11.66 9.96 16.55
CA ASN A 51 12.24 8.64 16.84
C ASN A 51 11.21 7.74 17.50
N GLN A 52 10.48 8.26 18.49
CA GLN A 52 9.41 7.53 19.16
C GLN A 52 8.31 7.13 18.18
N ILE A 53 7.94 8.02 17.25
CA ILE A 53 6.97 7.69 16.20
C ILE A 53 7.49 6.56 15.32
N THR A 54 8.74 6.62 14.87
CA THR A 54 9.36 5.59 14.05
C THR A 54 9.33 4.23 14.75
N ASP A 55 9.73 4.17 16.02
CA ASP A 55 9.72 2.96 16.82
C ASP A 55 8.30 2.43 17.07
N ASN A 56 7.34 3.32 17.31
CA ASN A 56 5.92 2.95 17.48
C ASN A 56 5.35 2.34 16.21
N VAL A 57 5.65 2.91 15.04
CA VAL A 57 5.20 2.39 13.74
C VAL A 57 5.81 1.02 13.45
N ILE A 58 7.12 0.86 13.64
CA ILE A 58 7.81 -0.43 13.48
C ILE A 58 7.23 -1.48 14.43
N SER A 59 7.06 -1.11 15.71
CA SER A 59 6.47 -1.97 16.73
C SER A 59 4.99 -2.34 16.44
N PHE A 60 4.25 -1.49 15.71
CA PHE A 60 2.91 -1.81 15.26
C PHE A 60 2.92 -2.88 14.17
N PHE A 61 3.79 -2.76 13.17
CA PHE A 61 3.83 -3.69 12.05
C PHE A 61 4.63 -4.97 12.31
N ALA A 62 5.45 -5.03 13.37
CA ALA A 62 6.26 -6.21 13.69
C ALA A 62 5.45 -7.52 13.78
N PRO A 63 4.30 -7.59 14.51
CA PRO A 63 3.48 -8.80 14.59
C PRO A 63 2.50 -8.98 13.42
N VAL A 64 2.41 -8.02 12.50
CA VAL A 64 1.51 -8.11 11.35
C VAL A 64 2.06 -9.08 10.32
N SER A 65 1.20 -9.91 9.76
CA SER A 65 1.52 -10.97 8.82
C SER A 65 2.36 -10.49 7.65
N SER A 66 3.36 -11.29 7.27
CA SER A 66 4.21 -11.04 6.12
C SER A 66 3.48 -11.48 4.85
N SER A 67 3.12 -10.53 3.99
CA SER A 67 2.38 -10.79 2.77
C SER A 67 2.78 -9.86 1.65
N SER A 68 2.86 -10.37 0.42
CA SER A 68 3.01 -9.54 -0.77
C SER A 68 1.71 -8.86 -1.20
N PHE A 69 0.58 -9.27 -0.65
CA PHE A 69 -0.73 -8.64 -0.86
C PHE A 69 -1.05 -7.54 0.15
N ALA A 70 -0.06 -7.09 0.94
CA ALA A 70 -0.19 -5.99 1.88
C ALA A 70 0.76 -4.86 1.55
N VAL A 71 0.37 -3.63 1.84
CA VAL A 71 1.18 -2.41 1.73
C VAL A 71 1.03 -1.63 3.01
N PHE A 72 2.16 -1.26 3.64
CA PHE A 72 2.21 -0.54 4.90
C PHE A 72 2.72 0.87 4.69
N ASP A 73 2.03 1.85 5.26
CA ASP A 73 2.45 3.25 5.27
C ASP A 73 2.99 3.69 6.63
N SER A 74 3.62 4.87 6.65
CA SER A 74 4.39 5.33 7.81
C SER A 74 3.73 6.44 8.61
N THR A 75 2.63 7.08 8.16
CA THR A 75 2.18 8.31 8.79
C THR A 75 0.72 8.65 8.54
N TYR A 76 0.28 9.74 9.17
CA TYR A 76 -1.02 10.38 8.99
C TYR A 76 -0.85 11.75 8.34
N LYS A 77 -1.81 12.16 7.53
CA LYS A 77 -1.91 13.52 6.99
C LYS A 77 -2.87 14.38 7.79
N TYR A 78 -2.58 15.65 7.91
CA TYR A 78 -3.47 16.67 8.44
C TYR A 78 -4.24 17.30 7.29
N MET A 79 -5.55 17.21 7.31
CA MET A 79 -6.41 17.73 6.26
C MET A 79 -7.68 18.35 6.84
N TYR A 80 -8.29 19.23 6.04
CA TYR A 80 -9.58 19.80 6.36
C TYR A 80 -10.71 18.82 6.04
N ASP A 81 -11.54 18.55 7.02
CA ASP A 81 -12.79 17.80 6.87
C ASP A 81 -13.95 18.75 6.73
N ARG A 82 -14.43 18.90 5.52
CA ARG A 82 -15.52 19.83 5.18
C ARG A 82 -16.86 19.44 5.78
N PHE A 83 -17.07 18.20 6.19
CA PHE A 83 -18.31 17.73 6.78
C PHE A 83 -18.40 18.07 8.27
N ALA A 84 -17.29 17.99 8.98
CA ALA A 84 -17.18 18.34 10.38
C ALA A 84 -16.67 19.77 10.61
N ASP A 85 -16.40 20.54 9.53
CA ASP A 85 -15.84 21.90 9.56
C ASP A 85 -14.61 22.02 10.48
N THR A 86 -13.70 21.03 10.37
CA THR A 86 -12.53 20.99 11.25
C THR A 86 -11.34 20.32 10.55
N PHE A 87 -10.14 20.65 11.02
CA PHE A 87 -8.94 19.96 10.59
C PHE A 87 -8.68 18.74 11.46
N ARG A 88 -8.34 17.62 10.84
CA ARG A 88 -7.98 16.39 11.55
C ARG A 88 -6.87 15.59 10.88
N TYR A 89 -6.25 14.72 11.67
CA TYR A 89 -5.33 13.73 11.16
C TYR A 89 -6.08 12.51 10.64
N VAL A 90 -5.77 12.09 9.40
CA VAL A 90 -6.38 10.97 8.68
C VAL A 90 -5.28 9.99 8.26
N PRO A 91 -5.52 8.67 8.35
CA PRO A 91 -4.56 7.67 7.90
C PRO A 91 -4.35 7.74 6.39
N MET A 92 -3.18 7.29 5.92
CA MET A 92 -2.76 7.45 4.53
C MET A 92 -3.06 6.25 3.62
N ASN A 93 -3.57 5.14 4.17
CA ASN A 93 -3.88 3.94 3.41
C ASN A 93 -4.82 4.19 2.22
N GLY A 94 -5.86 5.01 2.42
CA GLY A 94 -6.77 5.41 1.35
C GLY A 94 -6.10 6.25 0.25
N ASP A 95 -5.15 7.11 0.63
CA ASP A 95 -4.39 7.91 -0.33
C ASP A 95 -3.45 7.06 -1.18
N ILE A 96 -2.79 6.06 -0.58
CA ILE A 96 -1.92 5.15 -1.31
C ILE A 96 -2.73 4.28 -2.26
N ALA A 97 -3.90 3.81 -1.83
CA ALA A 97 -4.82 3.10 -2.73
C ALA A 97 -5.26 4.01 -3.90
N GLY A 98 -5.60 5.26 -3.61
CA GLY A 98 -5.93 6.28 -4.62
C GLY A 98 -4.76 6.61 -5.56
N LEU A 99 -3.52 6.63 -5.04
CA LEU A 99 -2.30 6.75 -5.85
C LEU A 99 -2.17 5.60 -6.85
N CYS A 100 -2.38 4.38 -6.39
CA CYS A 100 -2.36 3.21 -7.26
C CYS A 100 -3.43 3.29 -8.34
N ALA A 101 -4.67 3.64 -8.00
CA ALA A 101 -5.76 3.80 -8.95
C ALA A 101 -5.49 4.93 -9.96
N ARG A 102 -4.97 6.08 -9.50
CA ARG A 102 -4.57 7.17 -10.39
C ARG A 102 -3.45 6.76 -11.35
N ASN A 103 -2.50 5.96 -10.86
CA ASN A 103 -1.43 5.44 -11.70
C ASN A 103 -1.96 4.49 -12.79
N ASP A 104 -2.99 3.68 -12.50
CA ASP A 104 -3.62 2.81 -13.48
C ASP A 104 -4.34 3.58 -14.59
N ILE A 105 -4.96 4.70 -14.25
CA ILE A 105 -5.68 5.55 -15.21
C ILE A 105 -4.70 6.30 -16.11
N ASN A 106 -3.61 6.84 -15.56
CA ASN A 106 -2.69 7.71 -16.28
C ASN A 106 -1.52 6.96 -16.94
N ASN A 107 -1.21 5.76 -16.46
CA ASN A 107 -0.10 4.93 -16.90
C ASN A 107 -0.57 3.47 -16.98
N PHE A 108 0.17 2.58 -16.32
CA PHE A 108 -0.15 1.15 -16.24
C PHE A 108 0.06 0.60 -14.82
N PRO A 109 -0.61 -0.51 -14.45
CA PRO A 109 -0.52 -1.10 -13.11
C PRO A 109 0.90 -1.47 -12.66
N TRP A 110 1.80 -1.73 -13.58
CA TRP A 110 3.20 -2.13 -13.29
C TRP A 110 4.17 -0.96 -13.09
N PHE A 111 3.72 0.29 -13.21
CA PHE A 111 4.54 1.42 -12.81
C PHE A 111 4.54 1.58 -11.29
N SER A 112 5.71 1.87 -10.72
CA SER A 112 5.81 2.17 -9.29
C SER A 112 4.96 3.40 -8.93
N PRO A 113 4.10 3.32 -7.90
CA PRO A 113 3.32 4.46 -7.43
C PRO A 113 4.14 5.48 -6.63
N ALA A 114 5.42 5.19 -6.37
CA ALA A 114 6.29 6.02 -5.56
C ALA A 114 7.06 7.08 -6.36
N GLY A 115 7.64 8.03 -5.63
CA GLY A 115 8.54 9.06 -6.17
C GLY A 115 7.84 10.34 -6.58
N THR A 116 8.65 11.33 -7.01
CA THR A 116 8.18 12.69 -7.30
C THR A 116 7.23 12.78 -8.49
N ALA A 117 7.39 11.90 -9.47
CA ALA A 117 6.59 11.91 -10.69
C ALA A 117 5.16 11.38 -10.49
N ARG A 118 4.99 10.36 -9.67
CA ARG A 118 3.70 9.64 -9.51
C ARG A 118 3.21 9.56 -8.08
N GLY A 119 4.09 9.69 -7.08
CA GLY A 119 3.80 9.49 -5.67
C GLY A 119 3.22 10.71 -4.94
N ALA A 120 2.84 11.78 -5.64
CA ALA A 120 2.29 12.98 -5.02
C ALA A 120 0.93 12.73 -4.36
N ILE A 121 0.83 13.03 -3.07
CA ILE A 121 -0.37 12.91 -2.26
C ILE A 121 -1.06 14.27 -2.21
N LEU A 122 -2.33 14.27 -2.57
CA LEU A 122 -3.13 15.48 -2.64
C LEU A 122 -3.91 15.72 -1.33
N ASN A 123 -4.43 16.95 -1.17
CA ASN A 123 -5.28 17.33 -0.04
C ASN A 123 -4.65 17.07 1.35
N ALA A 124 -3.36 17.35 1.47
CA ALA A 124 -2.66 17.26 2.74
C ALA A 124 -1.98 18.60 3.05
N VAL A 125 -2.27 19.16 4.23
CA VAL A 125 -1.67 20.42 4.70
C VAL A 125 -0.29 20.15 5.30
N LYS A 126 -0.19 19.10 6.10
CA LYS A 126 1.07 18.64 6.72
C LYS A 126 0.99 17.16 7.07
N LEU A 127 2.14 16.56 7.34
CA LEU A 127 2.25 15.21 7.89
C LEU A 127 2.24 15.24 9.42
N ALA A 128 1.86 14.12 10.05
CA ALA A 128 2.01 13.94 11.50
C ALA A 128 3.48 13.98 11.91
N TYR A 129 4.36 13.39 11.09
CA TYR A 129 5.80 13.59 11.18
C TYR A 129 6.46 13.41 9.81
N ASN A 130 7.64 14.01 9.64
CA ASN A 130 8.44 13.87 8.43
C ASN A 130 9.73 13.11 8.77
N PRO A 131 9.91 11.85 8.33
CA PRO A 131 11.06 11.05 8.72
C PRO A 131 12.36 11.56 8.11
N SER A 132 13.42 11.62 8.92
CA SER A 132 14.79 11.85 8.47
C SER A 132 15.31 10.70 7.60
N GLN A 133 16.48 10.84 6.97
CA GLN A 133 17.04 9.78 6.14
C GLN A 133 17.23 8.47 6.94
N THR A 134 17.82 8.54 8.11
CA THR A 134 18.02 7.36 8.97
C THR A 134 16.69 6.68 9.34
N GLN A 135 15.67 7.47 9.69
CA GLN A 135 14.35 6.95 10.02
C GLN A 135 13.66 6.32 8.80
N ARG A 136 13.84 6.89 7.60
CA ARG A 136 13.34 6.28 6.34
C ARG A 136 13.98 4.92 6.09
N ASP A 137 15.30 4.81 6.28
CA ASP A 137 16.03 3.56 6.10
C ASP A 137 15.55 2.50 7.11
N GLN A 138 15.31 2.88 8.37
CA GLN A 138 14.73 2.01 9.39
C GLN A 138 13.32 1.54 9.02
N LEU A 139 12.43 2.45 8.62
CA LEU A 139 11.07 2.12 8.18
C LEU A 139 11.09 1.17 6.99
N TYR A 140 11.89 1.51 5.97
CA TYR A 140 11.97 0.74 4.74
C TYR A 140 12.57 -0.66 4.95
N SER A 141 13.52 -0.81 5.86
CA SER A 141 14.05 -2.11 6.27
C SER A 141 13.00 -2.97 6.98
N ASN A 142 12.04 -2.34 7.65
CA ASN A 142 10.92 -2.99 8.34
C ASN A 142 9.64 -3.07 7.49
N ARG A 143 9.74 -3.05 6.16
CA ARG A 143 8.61 -3.21 5.21
C ARG A 143 7.61 -2.06 5.20
N VAL A 144 7.92 -0.94 5.81
CA VAL A 144 7.03 0.23 5.88
C VAL A 144 7.47 1.25 4.84
N ASN A 145 6.53 1.71 4.02
CA ASN A 145 6.81 2.72 3.00
C ASN A 145 6.81 4.11 3.63
N PRO A 146 7.95 4.82 3.64
CA PRO A 146 7.99 6.16 4.16
C PRO A 146 7.23 7.13 3.26
N ILE A 147 6.50 8.04 3.89
CA ILE A 147 5.87 9.19 3.24
C ILE A 147 6.60 10.42 3.75
N ILE A 148 7.03 11.26 2.84
CA ILE A 148 7.87 12.42 3.16
C ILE A 148 7.31 13.72 2.58
N PHE A 149 7.68 14.83 3.18
CA PHE A 149 7.56 16.13 2.58
C PHE A 149 8.87 16.44 1.81
N SER A 150 8.75 16.61 0.49
CA SER A 150 9.87 16.94 -0.39
C SER A 150 9.79 18.42 -0.79
N PRO A 151 10.85 19.20 -0.59
CA PRO A 151 10.90 20.57 -1.10
C PRO A 151 10.67 20.61 -2.62
N GLY A 152 9.64 21.33 -3.06
CA GLY A 152 9.27 21.42 -4.49
C GLY A 152 8.38 20.29 -5.01
N GLY A 153 8.28 19.15 -4.33
CA GLY A 153 7.43 18.00 -4.71
C GLY A 153 6.20 17.80 -3.82
N GLY A 154 6.11 18.52 -2.70
CA GLY A 154 5.03 18.36 -1.74
C GLY A 154 5.14 17.08 -0.95
N ILE A 155 4.00 16.52 -0.53
CA ILE A 155 3.93 15.25 0.18
C ILE A 155 3.93 14.11 -0.82
N ILE A 156 4.89 13.19 -0.68
CA ILE A 156 5.08 12.08 -1.62
C ILE A 156 5.26 10.74 -0.90
N LEU A 157 4.77 9.68 -1.55
CA LEU A 157 5.13 8.32 -1.20
C LEU A 157 6.55 8.03 -1.67
N PHE A 158 7.45 7.66 -0.75
CA PHE A 158 8.88 7.47 -1.02
C PHE A 158 9.34 6.01 -0.86
N GLY A 159 8.43 5.06 -1.00
CA GLY A 159 8.72 3.63 -0.96
C GLY A 159 7.68 2.84 -1.73
N ASP A 160 8.07 1.70 -2.26
CA ASP A 160 7.22 0.82 -3.06
C ASP A 160 7.28 -0.66 -2.63
N LYS A 161 7.59 -0.90 -1.34
CA LYS A 161 7.61 -2.24 -0.77
C LYS A 161 6.22 -2.77 -0.45
N THR A 162 6.05 -4.07 -0.67
CA THR A 162 4.95 -4.83 -0.06
C THR A 162 5.28 -5.20 1.38
N GLY A 163 4.30 -5.72 2.11
CA GLY A 163 4.48 -6.24 3.47
C GLY A 163 5.27 -7.57 3.55
N LEU A 164 5.86 -8.02 2.45
CA LEU A 164 6.63 -9.26 2.41
C LEU A 164 7.97 -9.09 3.14
N GLY A 165 8.23 -9.96 4.12
CA GLY A 165 9.46 -9.95 4.93
C GLY A 165 10.62 -10.71 4.33
N LYS A 166 10.42 -11.43 3.22
CA LYS A 166 11.47 -12.19 2.51
C LYS A 166 11.86 -11.49 1.22
N ALA A 167 13.13 -11.52 0.87
CA ALA A 167 13.61 -11.04 -0.42
C ALA A 167 12.96 -11.87 -1.55
N SER A 168 12.20 -11.20 -2.43
CA SER A 168 11.49 -11.81 -3.56
C SER A 168 11.19 -10.73 -4.59
N ALA A 169 10.91 -11.11 -5.83
CA ALA A 169 10.37 -10.19 -6.84
C ALA A 169 9.04 -9.55 -6.39
N PHE A 170 8.26 -10.25 -5.57
CA PHE A 170 7.00 -9.78 -5.01
C PHE A 170 7.13 -8.88 -3.77
N ASP A 171 8.33 -8.47 -3.39
CA ASP A 171 8.55 -7.47 -2.35
C ASP A 171 8.27 -6.04 -2.83
N ARG A 172 7.94 -5.86 -4.12
CA ARG A 172 7.60 -4.58 -4.75
C ARG A 172 6.12 -4.49 -5.11
N ILE A 173 5.52 -3.31 -4.85
CA ILE A 173 4.10 -3.03 -5.12
C ILE A 173 3.81 -3.18 -6.61
N ASN A 174 4.66 -2.60 -7.46
CA ASN A 174 4.47 -2.64 -8.91
C ASN A 174 4.50 -4.06 -9.47
N VAL A 175 5.42 -4.92 -9.01
CA VAL A 175 5.50 -6.32 -9.45
C VAL A 175 4.27 -7.11 -9.00
N ARG A 176 3.83 -6.96 -7.73
CA ARG A 176 2.63 -7.64 -7.25
C ARG A 176 1.40 -7.21 -8.04
N ARG A 177 1.27 -5.92 -8.35
CA ARG A 177 0.14 -5.39 -9.12
C ARG A 177 0.18 -5.83 -10.58
N LEU A 178 1.36 -5.90 -11.19
CA LEU A 178 1.54 -6.50 -12.52
C LEU A 178 0.98 -7.93 -12.55
N PHE A 179 1.36 -8.77 -11.58
CA PHE A 179 0.90 -10.16 -11.56
C PHE A 179 -0.61 -10.28 -11.33
N ILE A 180 -1.21 -9.44 -10.47
CA ILE A 180 -2.67 -9.39 -10.31
C ILE A 180 -3.35 -9.03 -11.64
N PHE A 181 -2.82 -8.05 -12.37
CA PHE A 181 -3.34 -7.65 -13.67
C PHE A 181 -3.24 -8.79 -14.70
N LEU A 182 -2.06 -9.44 -14.80
CA LEU A 182 -1.82 -10.56 -15.71
C LEU A 182 -2.72 -11.75 -15.38
N GLU A 183 -2.82 -12.14 -14.11
CA GLU A 183 -3.67 -13.24 -13.66
C GLU A 183 -5.15 -13.00 -14.02
N ASN A 184 -5.64 -11.77 -13.84
CA ASN A 184 -7.02 -11.43 -14.19
C ASN A 184 -7.26 -11.47 -15.70
N ALA A 185 -6.34 -10.92 -16.50
CA ALA A 185 -6.44 -10.90 -17.95
C ALA A 185 -6.38 -12.32 -18.55
N ILE A 186 -5.41 -13.13 -18.11
CA ILE A 186 -5.23 -14.51 -18.57
C ILE A 186 -6.41 -15.38 -18.12
N SER A 187 -6.93 -15.19 -16.92
CA SER A 187 -8.12 -15.91 -16.44
C SER A 187 -9.36 -15.59 -17.28
N GLY A 188 -9.46 -14.37 -17.80
CA GLY A 188 -10.50 -14.01 -18.77
C GLY A 188 -10.40 -14.85 -20.04
N ALA A 189 -9.23 -14.87 -20.66
CA ALA A 189 -8.97 -15.66 -21.87
C ALA A 189 -9.13 -17.19 -21.64
N ALA A 190 -8.76 -17.66 -20.45
CA ALA A 190 -8.89 -19.08 -20.10
C ALA A 190 -10.34 -19.54 -19.94
N ARG A 191 -11.27 -18.64 -19.58
CA ARG A 191 -12.70 -18.99 -19.47
C ARG A 191 -13.31 -19.46 -20.79
N ASP A 192 -12.85 -18.90 -21.90
CA ASP A 192 -13.35 -19.25 -23.25
C ASP A 192 -12.90 -20.65 -23.67
N GLN A 193 -11.87 -21.20 -22.99
CA GLN A 193 -11.37 -22.55 -23.21
C GLN A 193 -11.97 -23.59 -22.24
N MET A 194 -12.81 -23.15 -21.30
CA MET A 194 -13.47 -24.09 -20.38
C MET A 194 -14.45 -24.95 -21.18
N PHE A 195 -14.39 -26.25 -20.94
CA PHE A 195 -15.19 -27.30 -21.61
C PHE A 195 -14.73 -27.67 -23.03
N GLU A 196 -13.64 -27.05 -23.55
CA GLU A 196 -13.02 -27.52 -24.79
C GLU A 196 -12.16 -28.77 -24.56
N PHE A 197 -11.90 -29.52 -25.64
CA PHE A 197 -11.03 -30.68 -25.58
C PHE A 197 -9.60 -30.26 -25.29
N ASN A 198 -8.91 -31.04 -24.43
CA ASN A 198 -7.50 -30.81 -24.12
C ASN A 198 -6.60 -31.39 -25.22
N ASP A 199 -6.67 -30.84 -26.40
CA ASP A 199 -5.89 -31.19 -27.57
C ASP A 199 -4.82 -30.13 -27.92
N GLU A 200 -4.01 -30.41 -28.92
CA GLU A 200 -2.95 -29.52 -29.37
C GLU A 200 -3.50 -28.22 -29.98
N ILE A 201 -4.66 -28.29 -30.63
CA ILE A 201 -5.30 -27.15 -31.25
C ILE A 201 -5.75 -26.14 -30.18
N THR A 202 -6.45 -26.61 -29.17
CA THR A 202 -6.93 -25.78 -28.07
C THR A 202 -5.77 -25.12 -27.31
N ARG A 203 -4.70 -25.88 -27.03
CA ARG A 203 -3.50 -25.33 -26.39
C ARG A 203 -2.82 -24.26 -27.25
N THR A 204 -2.70 -24.51 -28.56
CA THR A 204 -2.11 -23.56 -29.51
C THR A 204 -2.95 -22.28 -29.60
N ASN A 205 -4.27 -22.40 -29.64
CA ASN A 205 -5.18 -21.25 -29.63
C ASN A 205 -5.01 -20.40 -28.37
N PHE A 206 -4.91 -21.02 -27.21
CA PHE A 206 -4.66 -20.31 -25.95
C PHE A 206 -3.31 -19.59 -25.96
N VAL A 207 -2.25 -20.25 -26.39
CA VAL A 207 -0.90 -19.66 -26.51
C VAL A 207 -0.93 -18.46 -27.46
N ASN A 208 -1.60 -18.58 -28.60
CA ASN A 208 -1.72 -17.50 -29.60
C ASN A 208 -2.49 -16.27 -29.08
N ILE A 209 -3.34 -16.44 -28.06
CA ILE A 209 -4.00 -15.31 -27.38
C ILE A 209 -3.10 -14.67 -26.32
N VAL A 210 -2.43 -15.50 -25.52
CA VAL A 210 -1.68 -15.04 -24.34
C VAL A 210 -0.29 -14.51 -24.71
N GLU A 211 0.40 -15.13 -25.65
CA GLU A 211 1.78 -14.75 -26.02
C GLU A 211 1.90 -13.30 -26.55
N PRO A 212 1.06 -12.82 -27.49
CA PRO A 212 1.09 -11.43 -27.92
C PRO A 212 0.84 -10.46 -26.75
N PHE A 213 -0.14 -10.77 -25.90
CA PHE A 213 -0.47 -9.96 -24.73
C PHE A 213 0.70 -9.85 -23.71
N LEU A 214 1.56 -10.87 -23.62
CA LEU A 214 2.73 -10.83 -22.73
C LEU A 214 3.96 -10.16 -23.37
N ARG A 215 3.97 -10.00 -24.71
CA ARG A 215 5.07 -9.33 -25.44
C ARG A 215 4.93 -7.82 -25.49
N ASP A 216 3.71 -7.31 -25.52
CA ASP A 216 3.37 -5.88 -25.58
C ASP A 216 3.45 -5.24 -24.19
#